data_2b86c123539aaac7d68f56c7a3dd09d6
#
_entry.id   2b86c123539aaac7d68f56c7a3dd09d6
#
_cell.length_a   1.000
_cell.length_b   1.000
_cell.length_c   1.000
_cell.angle_alpha   90.00
_cell.angle_beta   90.00
_cell.angle_gamma   90.00
#
_symmetry.space_group_name_H-M   'P 1'
#
loop_
_entity.id
_entity.type
_entity.pdbx_description
1 polymer ?
#
loop_
_entity_poly.entity_id
_entity_poly.type
_entity_poly.pdbx_seq_one_letter_code
_entity_poly.pdbx_strand_id
1 'polypeptide(L)'
;MYNLFESLEAQFELDEQMALLKCAMLYKMEHYLELREEAIILLKQGISNYDDLIIYYVQSLNGLGQYFEVVEIINQIIDEVNDHKTRMELFPIKEYALSQIDKHNTRAAQMLQNFDALTLREQVNTILSLIDYSQYRYQETVMHLLNDGHLAPNVVSIMLEYLRFAECESTIHIHKFGFEVDVIPYQLEGLEHTTFKTDVIANVLKNIEDDAAQLIEEALHLLNNHAILLYPINIENIATKDAWVEAYSNYFKSMVGLEILDETNHVITFIVSLDKE
;
A
#
# COMPACT_ATOMS: atom_id res chain seq x y z
N MET A 1 25.02 -4.94 21.29
CA MET A 1 24.67 -3.77 22.14
C MET A 1 23.16 -3.57 22.21
N TYR A 2 22.43 -3.67 21.11
CA TYR A 2 20.95 -3.62 21.10
C TYR A 2 20.31 -4.65 22.06
N ASN A 3 20.71 -5.90 22.00
CA ASN A 3 20.22 -6.98 22.90
C ASN A 3 20.50 -6.70 24.39
N LEU A 4 21.42 -5.80 24.71
CA LEU A 4 21.66 -5.37 26.09
C LEU A 4 20.59 -4.38 26.58
N PHE A 5 20.09 -3.51 25.67
CA PHE A 5 18.96 -2.63 26.00
C PHE A 5 17.67 -3.42 26.18
N GLU A 6 17.35 -4.36 25.29
CA GLU A 6 16.18 -5.25 25.45
C GLU A 6 16.23 -6.03 26.79
N SER A 7 17.43 -6.50 27.16
CA SER A 7 17.61 -7.23 28.43
C SER A 7 17.48 -6.32 29.65
N LEU A 8 17.85 -5.04 29.54
CA LEU A 8 17.69 -4.03 30.59
C LEU A 8 16.24 -3.59 30.74
N GLU A 9 15.54 -3.33 29.61
CA GLU A 9 14.11 -2.96 29.59
C GLU A 9 13.20 -4.03 30.13
N ALA A 10 13.56 -5.30 29.97
CA ALA A 10 12.82 -6.42 30.57
C ALA A 10 12.90 -6.44 32.11
N GLN A 11 13.84 -5.71 32.72
CA GLN A 11 14.09 -5.69 34.15
C GLN A 11 13.90 -4.34 34.82
N PHE A 12 14.10 -3.24 34.10
CA PHE A 12 14.12 -1.88 34.63
C PHE A 12 13.54 -0.89 33.60
N GLU A 13 12.85 0.14 34.05
CA GLU A 13 12.56 1.32 33.22
C GLU A 13 13.87 2.07 32.94
N LEU A 14 14.10 2.40 31.67
CA LEU A 14 15.27 3.20 31.30
C LEU A 14 15.09 4.64 31.78
N ASP A 15 16.16 5.22 32.33
CA ASP A 15 16.20 6.66 32.56
C ASP A 15 16.27 7.44 31.24
N GLU A 16 15.98 8.75 31.28
CA GLU A 16 15.92 9.59 30.08
C GLU A 16 17.23 9.58 29.28
N GLN A 17 18.40 9.50 29.94
CA GLN A 17 19.70 9.49 29.28
C GLN A 17 19.94 8.18 28.56
N MET A 18 19.55 7.07 29.16
CA MET A 18 19.65 5.74 28.55
C MET A 18 18.68 5.59 27.37
N ALA A 19 17.46 6.15 27.48
CA ALA A 19 16.48 6.17 26.40
C ALA A 19 16.99 6.96 25.17
N LEU A 20 17.57 8.14 25.38
CA LEU A 20 18.20 8.92 24.30
C LEU A 20 19.42 8.20 23.71
N LEU A 21 20.21 7.51 24.53
CA LEU A 21 21.34 6.69 24.04
C LEU A 21 20.85 5.53 23.16
N LYS A 22 19.71 4.90 23.51
CA LYS A 22 19.06 3.88 22.68
C LYS A 22 18.64 4.46 21.33
N CYS A 23 17.99 5.63 21.32
CA CYS A 23 17.63 6.34 20.07
C CYS A 23 18.88 6.63 19.21
N ALA A 24 19.97 7.12 19.82
CA ALA A 24 21.22 7.39 19.12
C ALA A 24 21.82 6.12 18.49
N MET A 25 21.69 5.00 19.17
CA MET A 25 22.19 3.71 18.65
C MET A 25 21.31 3.19 17.52
N LEU A 26 19.98 3.21 17.65
CA LEU A 26 19.04 2.83 16.61
C LEU A 26 19.28 3.65 15.35
N TYR A 27 19.50 4.96 15.49
CA TYR A 27 19.87 5.83 14.39
C TYR A 27 21.17 5.41 13.69
N LYS A 28 22.23 5.13 14.45
CA LYS A 28 23.51 4.68 13.89
C LYS A 28 23.44 3.32 13.22
N MET A 29 22.51 2.49 13.62
CA MET A 29 22.27 1.15 13.03
C MET A 29 21.30 1.21 11.84
N GLU A 30 20.78 2.40 11.52
CA GLU A 30 19.77 2.62 10.47
C GLU A 30 18.47 1.84 10.72
N HIS A 31 18.16 1.53 11.98
CA HIS A 31 16.92 0.89 12.42
C HIS A 31 15.83 1.96 12.59
N TYR A 32 15.43 2.57 11.49
CA TYR A 32 14.57 3.75 11.51
C TYR A 32 13.14 3.47 11.96
N LEU A 33 12.61 2.26 11.74
CA LEU A 33 11.27 1.90 12.20
C LEU A 33 11.21 1.82 13.72
N GLU A 34 12.14 1.09 14.32
CA GLU A 34 12.26 0.95 15.78
C GLU A 34 12.58 2.30 16.42
N LEU A 35 13.43 3.10 15.76
CA LEU A 35 13.73 4.45 16.23
C LEU A 35 12.49 5.34 16.26
N ARG A 36 11.64 5.26 15.23
CA ARG A 36 10.38 6.01 15.18
C ARG A 36 9.44 5.62 16.32
N GLU A 37 9.27 4.30 16.53
CA GLU A 37 8.40 3.78 17.59
C GLU A 37 8.89 4.22 18.98
N GLU A 38 10.18 4.08 19.24
CA GLU A 38 10.80 4.49 20.50
C GLU A 38 10.63 5.98 20.74
N ALA A 39 10.96 6.81 19.74
CA ALA A 39 10.83 8.26 19.85
C ALA A 39 9.38 8.71 20.12
N ILE A 40 8.38 8.07 19.48
CA ILE A 40 6.96 8.37 19.74
C ILE A 40 6.57 8.03 21.18
N ILE A 41 7.02 6.88 21.70
CA ILE A 41 6.73 6.48 23.09
C ILE A 41 7.30 7.52 24.07
N LEU A 42 8.56 7.91 23.86
CA LEU A 42 9.26 8.86 24.71
C LEU A 42 8.65 10.26 24.63
N LEU A 43 8.24 10.72 23.44
CA LEU A 43 7.52 12.00 23.26
C LEU A 43 6.19 12.01 24.02
N LYS A 44 5.44 10.89 23.99
CA LYS A 44 4.18 10.76 24.74
C LYS A 44 4.38 10.75 26.27
N GLN A 45 5.52 10.26 26.74
CA GLN A 45 5.89 10.26 28.16
C GLN A 45 6.31 11.64 28.66
N GLY A 46 6.56 12.62 27.78
CA GLY A 46 6.89 13.99 28.14
C GLY A 46 8.30 14.16 28.72
N ILE A 47 9.29 13.52 28.09
CA ILE A 47 10.71 13.60 28.48
C ILE A 47 11.19 15.06 28.48
N SER A 48 12.06 15.41 29.43
CA SER A 48 12.61 16.77 29.59
C SER A 48 13.48 17.20 28.41
N ASN A 49 14.18 16.27 27.75
CA ASN A 49 15.03 16.51 26.59
C ASN A 49 14.27 16.41 25.26
N TYR A 50 13.15 17.14 25.16
CA TYR A 50 12.30 17.18 23.96
C TYR A 50 13.07 17.52 22.69
N ASP A 51 13.96 18.52 22.75
CA ASP A 51 14.69 19.05 21.59
C ASP A 51 15.63 17.99 20.97
N ASP A 52 16.33 17.19 21.76
CA ASP A 52 17.17 16.10 21.25
C ASP A 52 16.30 14.96 20.69
N LEU A 53 15.21 14.64 21.35
CA LEU A 53 14.32 13.55 20.96
C LEU A 53 13.60 13.83 19.64
N ILE A 54 13.15 15.06 19.42
CA ILE A 54 12.45 15.45 18.20
C ILE A 54 13.37 15.33 16.96
N ILE A 55 14.67 15.57 17.11
CA ILE A 55 15.65 15.34 16.03
C ILE A 55 15.65 13.86 15.64
N TYR A 56 15.72 12.93 16.61
CA TYR A 56 15.70 11.49 16.32
C TYR A 56 14.40 11.05 15.66
N TYR A 57 13.26 11.59 16.11
CA TYR A 57 11.97 11.32 15.48
C TYR A 57 11.96 11.76 14.02
N VAL A 58 12.35 12.99 13.73
CA VAL A 58 12.39 13.53 12.36
C VAL A 58 13.41 12.78 11.49
N GLN A 59 14.56 12.42 12.05
CA GLN A 59 15.56 11.60 11.35
C GLN A 59 15.05 10.19 11.03
N SER A 60 14.24 9.59 11.92
CA SER A 60 13.63 8.29 11.65
C SER A 60 12.68 8.34 10.46
N LEU A 61 11.82 9.36 10.40
CA LEU A 61 10.91 9.60 9.26
C LEU A 61 11.71 9.82 7.96
N ASN A 62 12.76 10.62 8.03
CA ASN A 62 13.63 10.87 6.87
C ASN A 62 14.32 9.58 6.38
N GLY A 63 14.80 8.73 7.29
CA GLY A 63 15.39 7.44 6.98
C GLY A 63 14.39 6.44 6.39
N LEU A 64 13.12 6.51 6.78
CA LEU A 64 12.00 5.73 6.23
C LEU A 64 11.48 6.28 4.89
N GLY A 65 12.00 7.42 4.41
CA GLY A 65 11.54 8.04 3.16
C GLY A 65 10.21 8.80 3.29
N GLN A 66 9.72 9.03 4.52
CA GLN A 66 8.46 9.74 4.80
C GLN A 66 8.64 11.26 4.73
N TYR A 67 9.10 11.75 3.58
CA TYR A 67 9.55 13.13 3.41
C TYR A 67 8.46 14.18 3.60
N PHE A 68 7.21 13.87 3.23
CA PHE A 68 6.08 14.78 3.47
C PHE A 68 5.85 14.98 4.97
N GLU A 69 5.85 13.89 5.74
CA GLU A 69 5.69 13.94 7.19
C GLU A 69 6.84 14.71 7.85
N VAL A 70 8.08 14.52 7.36
CA VAL A 70 9.25 15.30 7.82
C VAL A 70 9.00 16.80 7.68
N VAL A 71 8.57 17.25 6.49
CA VAL A 71 8.34 18.68 6.24
C VAL A 71 7.18 19.22 7.07
N GLU A 72 6.09 18.47 7.17
CA GLU A 72 4.91 18.85 7.92
C GLU A 72 5.22 18.99 9.42
N ILE A 73 5.86 17.98 9.99
CA ILE A 73 6.23 17.99 11.42
C ILE A 73 7.19 19.14 11.72
N ILE A 74 8.26 19.33 10.91
CA ILE A 74 9.18 20.44 11.14
C ILE A 74 8.45 21.79 11.08
N ASN A 75 7.53 21.97 10.15
CA ASN A 75 6.73 23.21 10.08
C ASN A 75 5.87 23.45 11.32
N GLN A 76 5.32 22.38 11.91
CA GLN A 76 4.50 22.48 13.11
C GLN A 76 5.32 22.81 14.36
N ILE A 77 6.49 22.15 14.50
CA ILE A 77 7.27 22.24 15.74
C ILE A 77 8.32 23.36 15.76
N ILE A 78 8.66 23.96 14.61
CA ILE A 78 9.80 24.90 14.51
C ILE A 78 9.68 26.10 15.46
N ASP A 79 8.46 26.53 15.75
CA ASP A 79 8.18 27.63 16.67
C ASP A 79 8.18 27.18 18.13
N GLU A 80 7.98 25.88 18.41
CA GLU A 80 7.97 25.29 19.75
C GLU A 80 9.37 24.92 20.23
N VAL A 81 10.29 24.60 19.29
CA VAL A 81 11.69 24.27 19.59
C VAL A 81 12.39 25.51 20.17
N ASN A 82 12.85 25.42 21.41
CA ASN A 82 13.48 26.53 22.10
C ASN A 82 14.97 26.67 21.78
N ASP A 83 15.66 25.55 21.57
CA ASP A 83 17.11 25.56 21.30
C ASP A 83 17.40 25.95 19.86
N HIS A 84 18.24 26.98 19.71
CA HIS A 84 18.68 27.45 18.40
C HIS A 84 19.49 26.38 17.63
N LYS A 85 20.28 25.58 18.34
CA LYS A 85 21.06 24.49 17.74
C LYS A 85 20.14 23.44 17.11
N THR A 86 19.08 23.03 17.81
CA THR A 86 18.07 22.09 17.31
C THR A 86 17.40 22.61 16.06
N ARG A 87 17.01 23.90 16.04
CA ARG A 87 16.48 24.53 14.80
C ARG A 87 17.46 24.43 13.63
N MET A 88 18.75 24.71 13.87
CA MET A 88 19.78 24.62 12.85
C MET A 88 20.02 23.20 12.35
N GLU A 89 19.79 22.18 13.15
CA GLU A 89 19.87 20.76 12.76
C GLU A 89 18.64 20.30 11.98
N LEU A 90 17.44 20.82 12.28
CA LEU A 90 16.20 20.49 11.57
C LEU A 90 16.15 21.08 10.15
N PHE A 91 16.74 22.26 9.91
CA PHE A 91 16.72 22.91 8.61
C PHE A 91 17.31 22.05 7.47
N PRO A 92 18.51 21.48 7.57
CA PRO A 92 19.09 20.62 6.53
C PRO A 92 18.24 19.38 6.26
N ILE A 93 17.60 18.82 7.28
CA ILE A 93 16.73 17.64 7.13
C ILE A 93 15.49 18.04 6.31
N LYS A 94 14.89 19.19 6.62
CA LYS A 94 13.75 19.72 5.85
C LYS A 94 14.12 19.99 4.39
N GLU A 95 15.24 20.68 4.14
CA GLU A 95 15.73 20.96 2.78
C GLU A 95 15.99 19.68 1.99
N TYR A 96 16.60 18.68 2.63
CA TYR A 96 16.78 17.38 2.03
C TYR A 96 15.45 16.72 1.68
N ALA A 97 14.49 16.69 2.62
CA ALA A 97 13.16 16.13 2.39
C ALA A 97 12.43 16.84 1.23
N LEU A 98 12.45 18.17 1.19
CA LEU A 98 11.89 18.96 0.07
C LEU A 98 12.55 18.58 -1.26
N SER A 99 13.88 18.42 -1.29
CA SER A 99 14.58 18.01 -2.51
C SER A 99 14.19 16.62 -2.99
N GLN A 100 13.90 15.68 -2.09
CA GLN A 100 13.41 14.35 -2.45
C GLN A 100 11.98 14.42 -3.00
N ILE A 101 11.10 15.19 -2.35
CA ILE A 101 9.73 15.43 -2.83
C ILE A 101 9.75 15.99 -4.25
N ASP A 102 10.59 16.98 -4.55
CA ASP A 102 10.70 17.57 -5.88
C ASP A 102 11.21 16.58 -6.93
N LYS A 103 12.17 15.72 -6.57
CA LYS A 103 12.64 14.64 -7.46
C LYS A 103 11.54 13.64 -7.77
N HIS A 104 10.78 13.21 -6.75
CA HIS A 104 9.64 12.31 -6.94
C HIS A 104 8.56 12.95 -7.81
N ASN A 105 8.24 14.21 -7.58
CA ASN A 105 7.29 14.96 -8.36
C ASN A 105 7.68 15.05 -9.84
N THR A 106 8.95 15.38 -10.11
CA THR A 106 9.47 15.48 -11.48
C THR A 106 9.43 14.13 -12.19
N ARG A 107 9.83 13.07 -11.50
CA ARG A 107 9.79 11.71 -12.04
C ARG A 107 8.36 11.26 -12.33
N ALA A 108 7.43 11.48 -11.40
CA ALA A 108 6.02 11.13 -11.57
C ALA A 108 5.41 11.84 -12.80
N ALA A 109 5.66 13.15 -12.97
CA ALA A 109 5.20 13.89 -14.13
C ALA A 109 5.75 13.33 -15.45
N GLN A 110 7.05 12.97 -15.49
CA GLN A 110 7.68 12.38 -16.68
C GLN A 110 7.09 11.01 -17.02
N MET A 111 6.84 10.16 -16.01
CA MET A 111 6.25 8.83 -16.21
C MET A 111 4.80 8.93 -16.69
N LEU A 112 4.02 9.86 -16.14
CA LEU A 112 2.64 10.08 -16.59
C LEU A 112 2.56 10.62 -18.01
N GLN A 113 3.50 11.49 -18.43
CA GLN A 113 3.56 11.99 -19.81
C GLN A 113 3.87 10.90 -20.85
N ASN A 114 4.58 9.84 -20.45
CA ASN A 114 4.97 8.74 -21.33
C ASN A 114 4.30 7.42 -20.93
N PHE A 115 3.13 7.49 -20.29
CA PHE A 115 2.49 6.35 -19.62
C PHE A 115 2.25 5.16 -20.56
N ASP A 116 1.80 5.42 -21.79
CA ASP A 116 1.53 4.39 -22.80
C ASP A 116 2.80 3.65 -23.29
N ALA A 117 3.97 4.28 -23.13
CA ALA A 117 5.24 3.67 -23.50
C ALA A 117 5.86 2.81 -22.36
N LEU A 118 5.28 2.87 -21.15
CA LEU A 118 5.73 2.10 -20.01
C LEU A 118 5.30 0.65 -20.11
N THR A 119 6.12 -0.24 -19.57
CA THR A 119 5.72 -1.64 -19.36
C THR A 119 4.60 -1.71 -18.31
N LEU A 120 3.80 -2.78 -18.35
CA LEU A 120 2.72 -3.02 -17.39
C LEU A 120 3.16 -2.81 -15.93
N ARG A 121 4.32 -3.37 -15.56
CA ARG A 121 4.90 -3.22 -14.23
C ARG A 121 5.24 -1.77 -13.88
N GLU A 122 5.77 -1.03 -14.84
CA GLU A 122 6.09 0.39 -14.64
C GLU A 122 4.83 1.24 -14.52
N GLN A 123 3.79 0.95 -15.29
CA GLN A 123 2.48 1.60 -15.18
C GLN A 123 1.90 1.41 -13.77
N VAL A 124 1.81 0.17 -13.29
CA VAL A 124 1.33 -0.14 -11.94
C VAL A 124 2.17 0.57 -10.88
N ASN A 125 3.50 0.44 -10.93
CA ASN A 125 4.40 1.06 -9.95
C ASN A 125 4.32 2.60 -9.97
N THR A 126 4.07 3.20 -11.14
CA THR A 126 3.88 4.64 -11.25
C THR A 126 2.65 5.08 -10.45
N ILE A 127 1.51 4.43 -10.67
CA ILE A 127 0.27 4.79 -9.96
C ILE A 127 0.38 4.48 -8.46
N LEU A 128 0.96 3.33 -8.07
CA LEU A 128 1.20 3.01 -6.67
C LEU A 128 2.08 4.07 -5.99
N SER A 129 3.13 4.55 -6.67
CA SER A 129 3.98 5.61 -6.12
C SER A 129 3.22 6.93 -5.92
N LEU A 130 2.24 7.25 -6.77
CA LEU A 130 1.37 8.42 -6.55
C LEU A 130 0.53 8.27 -5.28
N ILE A 131 0.05 7.05 -4.98
CA ILE A 131 -0.69 6.74 -3.75
C ILE A 131 0.24 6.86 -2.54
N ASP A 132 1.39 6.17 -2.58
CA ASP A 132 2.37 6.10 -1.47
C ASP A 132 2.88 7.49 -1.05
N TYR A 133 3.05 8.40 -2.04
CA TYR A 133 3.48 9.76 -1.80
C TYR A 133 2.33 10.78 -1.76
N SER A 134 1.07 10.33 -1.69
CA SER A 134 -0.14 11.17 -1.60
C SER A 134 -0.20 12.28 -2.68
N GLN A 135 0.24 11.95 -3.90
CA GLN A 135 0.33 12.91 -5.00
C GLN A 135 -0.99 13.04 -5.78
N TYR A 136 -2.06 13.44 -5.10
CA TYR A 136 -3.41 13.47 -5.67
C TYR A 136 -3.68 14.62 -6.66
N ARG A 137 -2.73 15.52 -6.85
CA ARG A 137 -2.78 16.60 -7.86
C ARG A 137 -2.83 16.10 -9.30
N TYR A 138 -2.49 14.83 -9.55
CA TYR A 138 -2.53 14.21 -10.87
C TYR A 138 -3.87 13.55 -11.20
N GLN A 139 -4.92 13.82 -10.42
CA GLN A 139 -6.25 13.24 -10.57
C GLN A 139 -6.79 13.39 -12.01
N GLU A 140 -6.75 14.60 -12.56
CA GLU A 140 -7.22 14.85 -13.93
C GLU A 140 -6.40 14.09 -14.98
N THR A 141 -5.07 14.02 -14.80
CA THR A 141 -4.20 13.27 -15.71
C THR A 141 -4.54 11.78 -15.69
N VAL A 142 -4.75 11.20 -14.51
CA VAL A 142 -5.10 9.76 -14.37
C VAL A 142 -6.49 9.49 -14.96
N MET A 143 -7.47 10.39 -14.77
CA MET A 143 -8.78 10.26 -15.42
C MET A 143 -8.67 10.29 -16.96
N HIS A 144 -7.85 11.16 -17.53
CA HIS A 144 -7.62 11.19 -18.98
C HIS A 144 -7.00 9.88 -19.49
N LEU A 145 -5.99 9.36 -18.80
CA LEU A 145 -5.37 8.08 -19.15
C LEU A 145 -6.35 6.92 -19.10
N LEU A 146 -7.27 6.90 -18.13
CA LEU A 146 -8.33 5.89 -18.03
C LEU A 146 -9.31 5.96 -19.20
N ASN A 147 -9.69 7.17 -19.65
CA ASN A 147 -10.66 7.36 -20.72
C ASN A 147 -10.08 7.10 -22.12
N ASP A 148 -8.81 7.43 -22.32
CA ASP A 148 -8.17 7.45 -23.64
C ASP A 148 -7.36 6.18 -23.93
N GLY A 149 -7.02 5.40 -22.89
CA GLY A 149 -6.07 4.29 -22.97
C GLY A 149 -6.71 2.92 -23.11
N HIS A 150 -6.08 2.05 -23.89
CA HIS A 150 -6.29 0.61 -23.84
C HIS A 150 -5.40 0.02 -22.75
N LEU A 151 -5.82 0.19 -21.49
CA LEU A 151 -5.05 -0.21 -20.33
C LEU A 151 -5.37 -1.66 -19.92
N ALA A 152 -4.37 -2.35 -19.40
CA ALA A 152 -4.58 -3.67 -18.81
C ALA A 152 -5.53 -3.61 -17.60
N PRO A 153 -6.34 -4.64 -17.35
CA PRO A 153 -7.37 -4.61 -16.30
C PRO A 153 -6.84 -4.29 -14.90
N ASN A 154 -5.64 -4.75 -14.56
CA ASN A 154 -5.01 -4.46 -13.27
C ASN A 154 -4.57 -2.99 -13.14
N VAL A 155 -4.08 -2.36 -14.23
CA VAL A 155 -3.73 -0.93 -14.24
C VAL A 155 -4.97 -0.09 -14.00
N VAL A 156 -6.09 -0.42 -14.68
CA VAL A 156 -7.39 0.23 -14.47
C VAL A 156 -7.79 0.15 -12.99
N SER A 157 -7.66 -1.02 -12.36
CA SER A 157 -7.99 -1.20 -10.93
C SER A 157 -7.18 -0.30 -10.02
N ILE A 158 -5.86 -0.24 -10.22
CA ILE A 158 -4.97 0.57 -9.37
C ILE A 158 -5.19 2.07 -9.62
N MET A 159 -5.51 2.48 -10.85
CA MET A 159 -5.90 3.86 -11.14
C MET A 159 -7.20 4.26 -10.45
N LEU A 160 -8.16 3.34 -10.35
CA LEU A 160 -9.40 3.59 -9.60
C LEU A 160 -9.15 3.73 -8.10
N GLU A 161 -8.26 2.89 -7.53
CA GLU A 161 -7.83 3.05 -6.14
C GLU A 161 -7.16 4.40 -5.91
N TYR A 162 -6.27 4.83 -6.82
CA TYR A 162 -5.69 6.17 -6.77
C TYR A 162 -6.76 7.26 -6.78
N LEU A 163 -7.71 7.18 -7.70
CA LEU A 163 -8.80 8.16 -7.80
C LEU A 163 -9.74 8.12 -6.60
N ARG A 164 -9.93 6.97 -5.97
CA ARG A 164 -10.67 6.83 -4.71
C ARG A 164 -9.96 7.56 -3.57
N PHE A 165 -8.64 7.37 -3.43
CA PHE A 165 -7.83 8.11 -2.44
C PHE A 165 -7.76 9.60 -2.73
N ALA A 166 -7.82 9.99 -4.02
CA ALA A 166 -7.91 11.39 -4.45
C ALA A 166 -9.32 12.00 -4.27
N GLU A 167 -10.27 11.26 -3.69
CA GLU A 167 -11.66 11.68 -3.46
C GLU A 167 -12.36 12.14 -4.75
N CYS A 168 -12.11 11.44 -5.86
CA CYS A 168 -12.68 11.77 -7.16
C CYS A 168 -14.19 11.50 -7.19
N GLU A 169 -14.98 12.54 -7.37
CA GLU A 169 -16.45 12.48 -7.47
C GLU A 169 -16.97 12.38 -8.91
N SER A 170 -16.09 12.44 -9.92
CA SER A 170 -16.45 12.32 -11.32
C SER A 170 -16.85 10.89 -11.67
N THR A 171 -17.90 10.73 -12.49
CA THR A 171 -18.27 9.41 -13.01
C THR A 171 -17.25 8.97 -14.06
N ILE A 172 -16.74 7.76 -13.92
CA ILE A 172 -15.79 7.12 -14.83
C ILE A 172 -16.46 5.92 -15.47
N HIS A 173 -16.38 5.85 -16.79
CA HIS A 173 -16.88 4.73 -17.57
C HIS A 173 -15.76 3.70 -17.80
N ILE A 174 -15.96 2.45 -17.41
CA ILE A 174 -14.95 1.40 -17.46
C ILE A 174 -15.49 0.22 -18.26
N HIS A 175 -14.64 -0.29 -19.13
CA HIS A 175 -14.88 -1.55 -19.85
C HIS A 175 -13.83 -2.58 -19.42
N LYS A 176 -14.29 -3.69 -18.78
CA LYS A 176 -13.44 -4.82 -18.38
C LYS A 176 -14.17 -6.14 -18.59
N PHE A 177 -13.49 -7.11 -19.19
CA PHE A 177 -14.01 -8.48 -19.41
C PHE A 177 -15.40 -8.53 -20.06
N GLY A 178 -15.71 -7.56 -20.92
CA GLY A 178 -17.00 -7.44 -21.57
C GLY A 178 -18.10 -6.77 -20.73
N PHE A 179 -17.78 -6.33 -19.51
CA PHE A 179 -18.68 -5.54 -18.67
C PHE A 179 -18.39 -4.05 -18.86
N GLU A 180 -19.49 -3.28 -18.96
CA GLU A 180 -19.46 -1.83 -18.92
C GLU A 180 -19.99 -1.38 -17.57
N VAL A 181 -19.20 -0.61 -16.82
CA VAL A 181 -19.53 -0.18 -15.46
C VAL A 181 -19.23 1.31 -15.30
N ASP A 182 -20.25 2.05 -14.87
CA ASP A 182 -20.10 3.43 -14.45
C ASP A 182 -19.80 3.48 -12.95
N VAL A 183 -18.70 4.11 -12.57
CA VAL A 183 -18.30 4.22 -11.17
C VAL A 183 -17.96 5.66 -10.80
N ILE A 184 -18.20 5.99 -9.54
CA ILE A 184 -17.69 7.20 -8.90
C ILE A 184 -16.62 6.72 -7.91
N PRO A 185 -15.32 6.97 -8.18
CA PRO A 185 -14.22 6.40 -7.38
C PRO A 185 -14.36 6.68 -5.88
N TYR A 186 -14.75 7.87 -5.48
CA TYR A 186 -15.01 8.23 -4.08
C TYR A 186 -16.01 7.31 -3.35
N GLN A 187 -16.97 6.73 -4.08
CA GLN A 187 -18.00 5.86 -3.52
C GLN A 187 -17.62 4.38 -3.52
N LEU A 188 -16.48 4.01 -4.10
CA LEU A 188 -16.03 2.62 -4.11
C LEU A 188 -15.55 2.19 -2.71
N GLU A 189 -15.89 0.96 -2.34
CA GLU A 189 -15.48 0.37 -1.05
C GLU A 189 -13.97 0.22 -0.90
N GLY A 190 -13.24 0.25 -2.00
CA GLY A 190 -11.82 -0.05 -2.07
C GLY A 190 -11.54 -1.54 -2.26
N LEU A 191 -10.41 -1.83 -2.88
CA LEU A 191 -10.00 -3.18 -3.29
C LEU A 191 -10.04 -4.19 -2.14
N GLU A 192 -9.54 -3.81 -0.97
CA GLU A 192 -9.43 -4.69 0.20
C GLU A 192 -10.78 -5.02 0.87
N HIS A 193 -11.83 -4.28 0.55
CA HIS A 193 -13.17 -4.42 1.14
C HIS A 193 -14.18 -5.07 0.20
N THR A 194 -13.74 -5.43 -1.01
CA THR A 194 -14.65 -6.10 -1.96
C THR A 194 -15.14 -7.45 -1.43
N THR A 195 -16.37 -7.83 -1.78
CA THR A 195 -16.95 -9.14 -1.45
C THR A 195 -16.05 -10.32 -1.87
N PHE A 196 -15.35 -10.19 -2.99
CA PHE A 196 -14.41 -11.20 -3.43
C PHE A 196 -13.26 -11.36 -2.42
N LYS A 197 -12.70 -10.26 -1.95
CA LYS A 197 -11.57 -10.24 -1.02
C LYS A 197 -11.98 -10.74 0.37
N THR A 198 -13.11 -10.26 0.88
CA THR A 198 -13.56 -10.54 2.27
C THR A 198 -14.21 -11.91 2.43
N ASP A 199 -15.01 -12.34 1.46
CA ASP A 199 -15.82 -13.54 1.58
C ASP A 199 -15.29 -14.70 0.73
N VAL A 200 -15.05 -14.48 -0.58
CA VAL A 200 -14.71 -15.58 -1.49
C VAL A 200 -13.33 -16.15 -1.13
N ILE A 201 -12.31 -15.31 -0.99
CA ILE A 201 -10.93 -15.77 -0.69
C ILE A 201 -10.92 -16.60 0.60
N ALA A 202 -11.50 -16.09 1.68
CA ALA A 202 -11.51 -16.76 2.98
C ALA A 202 -12.16 -18.16 2.91
N ASN A 203 -13.29 -18.28 2.21
CA ASN A 203 -14.02 -19.54 2.08
C ASN A 203 -13.31 -20.54 1.15
N VAL A 204 -12.70 -20.06 0.06
CA VAL A 204 -11.90 -20.93 -0.83
C VAL A 204 -10.73 -21.54 -0.07
N LEU A 205 -9.93 -20.71 0.62
CA LEU A 205 -8.78 -21.18 1.39
C LEU A 205 -9.19 -22.22 2.43
N LYS A 206 -10.31 -21.99 3.15
CA LYS A 206 -10.87 -22.95 4.09
C LYS A 206 -11.25 -24.28 3.43
N ASN A 207 -11.84 -24.25 2.22
CA ASN A 207 -12.29 -25.46 1.52
C ASN A 207 -11.14 -26.31 0.96
N ILE A 208 -9.96 -25.70 0.75
CA ILE A 208 -8.79 -26.42 0.23
C ILE A 208 -7.77 -26.78 1.34
N GLU A 209 -7.96 -26.28 2.58
CA GLU A 209 -7.02 -26.46 3.69
C GLU A 209 -6.72 -27.93 4.00
N ASP A 210 -7.75 -28.78 4.01
CA ASP A 210 -7.59 -30.21 4.33
C ASP A 210 -7.09 -31.04 3.14
N ASP A 211 -7.51 -30.71 1.91
CA ASP A 211 -7.29 -31.53 0.73
C ASP A 211 -6.07 -31.12 -0.09
N ALA A 212 -5.73 -29.83 -0.07
CA ALA A 212 -4.70 -29.22 -0.91
C ALA A 212 -3.87 -28.16 -0.15
N ALA A 213 -3.52 -28.42 1.10
CA ALA A 213 -2.80 -27.51 1.99
C ALA A 213 -1.49 -26.97 1.38
N GLN A 214 -0.82 -27.73 0.55
CA GLN A 214 0.40 -27.33 -0.14
C GLN A 214 0.20 -26.21 -1.17
N LEU A 215 -1.04 -25.93 -1.60
CA LEU A 215 -1.37 -24.87 -2.54
C LEU A 215 -1.86 -23.56 -1.88
N ILE A 216 -1.99 -23.50 -0.56
CA ILE A 216 -2.61 -22.34 0.13
C ILE A 216 -1.91 -21.02 -0.22
N GLU A 217 -0.57 -20.97 -0.20
CA GLU A 217 0.18 -19.75 -0.54
C GLU A 217 -0.01 -19.35 -2.00
N GLU A 218 0.05 -20.33 -2.91
CA GLU A 218 -0.13 -20.12 -4.34
C GLU A 218 -1.59 -19.71 -4.65
N ALA A 219 -2.56 -20.38 -4.03
CA ALA A 219 -3.97 -20.03 -4.14
C ALA A 219 -4.24 -18.61 -3.63
N LEU A 220 -3.69 -18.24 -2.48
CA LEU A 220 -3.82 -16.87 -1.94
C LEU A 220 -3.25 -15.83 -2.89
N HIS A 221 -2.08 -16.12 -3.48
CA HIS A 221 -1.45 -15.23 -4.44
C HIS A 221 -2.33 -15.04 -5.69
N LEU A 222 -2.80 -16.14 -6.27
CA LEU A 222 -3.66 -16.12 -7.45
C LEU A 222 -4.98 -15.39 -7.19
N LEU A 223 -5.65 -15.71 -6.09
CA LEU A 223 -6.89 -15.08 -5.69
C LEU A 223 -6.73 -13.56 -5.46
N ASN A 224 -5.63 -13.12 -4.87
CA ASN A 224 -5.33 -11.71 -4.73
C ASN A 224 -5.13 -11.02 -6.08
N ASN A 225 -4.45 -11.64 -7.03
CA ASN A 225 -4.31 -11.11 -8.37
C ASN A 225 -5.67 -11.01 -9.08
N HIS A 226 -6.52 -12.03 -8.97
CA HIS A 226 -7.85 -12.01 -9.55
C HIS A 226 -8.76 -10.97 -8.88
N ALA A 227 -8.61 -10.72 -7.58
CA ALA A 227 -9.31 -9.63 -6.90
C ALA A 227 -8.97 -8.27 -7.53
N ILE A 228 -7.68 -8.03 -7.84
CA ILE A 228 -7.25 -6.81 -8.53
C ILE A 228 -7.84 -6.75 -9.95
N LEU A 229 -7.79 -7.84 -10.70
CA LEU A 229 -8.33 -7.89 -12.05
C LEU A 229 -9.84 -7.61 -12.08
N LEU A 230 -10.60 -8.16 -11.15
CA LEU A 230 -12.06 -8.05 -11.08
C LEU A 230 -12.54 -6.66 -10.62
N TYR A 231 -11.76 -5.97 -9.78
CA TYR A 231 -12.17 -4.66 -9.26
C TYR A 231 -12.39 -3.63 -10.37
N PRO A 232 -13.46 -2.85 -10.36
CA PRO A 232 -14.52 -2.72 -9.36
C PRO A 232 -15.81 -3.51 -9.74
N ILE A 233 -15.70 -4.57 -10.54
CA ILE A 233 -16.87 -5.35 -10.97
C ILE A 233 -17.47 -6.05 -9.75
N ASN A 234 -18.79 -5.91 -9.58
CA ASN A 234 -19.50 -6.72 -8.61
C ASN A 234 -19.57 -8.18 -9.12
N ILE A 235 -18.90 -9.09 -8.42
CA ILE A 235 -18.83 -10.51 -8.77
C ILE A 235 -20.18 -11.20 -8.80
N GLU A 236 -21.18 -10.67 -8.08
CA GLU A 236 -22.55 -11.21 -8.08
C GLU A 236 -23.29 -10.96 -9.40
N ASN A 237 -22.81 -10.04 -10.24
CA ASN A 237 -23.31 -9.88 -11.61
C ASN A 237 -22.86 -11.03 -12.54
N ILE A 238 -21.86 -11.81 -12.14
CA ILE A 238 -21.32 -12.94 -12.91
C ILE A 238 -21.88 -14.26 -12.36
N ALA A 239 -21.75 -14.46 -11.03
CA ALA A 239 -22.24 -15.65 -10.35
C ALA A 239 -22.41 -15.38 -8.84
N THR A 240 -23.16 -16.23 -8.14
CA THR A 240 -23.29 -16.14 -6.69
C THR A 240 -21.96 -16.38 -5.98
N LYS A 241 -21.82 -15.86 -4.76
CA LYS A 241 -20.62 -16.08 -3.92
C LYS A 241 -20.29 -17.57 -3.77
N ASP A 242 -21.30 -18.40 -3.52
CA ASP A 242 -21.12 -19.85 -3.35
C ASP A 242 -20.60 -20.51 -4.64
N ALA A 243 -21.09 -20.08 -5.80
CA ALA A 243 -20.61 -20.57 -7.09
C ALA A 243 -19.15 -20.18 -7.35
N TRP A 244 -18.73 -18.98 -6.95
CA TRP A 244 -17.33 -18.58 -7.01
C TRP A 244 -16.45 -19.42 -6.08
N VAL A 245 -16.89 -19.63 -4.83
CA VAL A 245 -16.17 -20.45 -3.84
C VAL A 245 -16.02 -21.89 -4.33
N GLU A 246 -17.10 -22.49 -4.84
CA GLU A 246 -17.08 -23.83 -5.40
C GLU A 246 -16.14 -23.92 -6.63
N ALA A 247 -16.27 -22.99 -7.56
CA ALA A 247 -15.46 -22.99 -8.78
C ALA A 247 -13.96 -22.88 -8.49
N TYR A 248 -13.52 -21.96 -7.61
CA TYR A 248 -12.13 -21.85 -7.21
C TYR A 248 -11.65 -23.06 -6.41
N SER A 249 -12.47 -23.61 -5.51
CA SER A 249 -12.10 -24.80 -4.75
C SER A 249 -11.85 -25.99 -5.69
N ASN A 250 -12.73 -26.20 -6.68
CA ASN A 250 -12.58 -27.23 -7.70
C ASN A 250 -11.36 -26.97 -8.60
N TYR A 251 -11.13 -25.70 -8.97
CA TYR A 251 -9.98 -25.28 -9.76
C TYR A 251 -8.66 -25.67 -9.06
N PHE A 252 -8.49 -25.33 -7.78
CA PHE A 252 -7.28 -25.70 -7.02
C PHE A 252 -7.18 -27.21 -6.76
N LYS A 253 -8.27 -27.90 -6.44
CA LYS A 253 -8.28 -29.36 -6.28
C LYS A 253 -7.92 -30.09 -7.57
N SER A 254 -8.29 -29.55 -8.72
CA SER A 254 -7.90 -30.11 -10.02
C SER A 254 -6.40 -30.02 -10.29
N MET A 255 -5.72 -28.96 -9.83
CA MET A 255 -4.26 -28.80 -9.98
C MET A 255 -3.46 -29.92 -9.28
N VAL A 256 -4.01 -30.50 -8.20
CA VAL A 256 -3.40 -31.63 -7.49
C VAL A 256 -4.01 -32.97 -7.87
N GLY A 257 -4.88 -32.99 -8.89
CA GLY A 257 -5.46 -34.22 -9.41
C GLY A 257 -6.56 -34.86 -8.54
N LEU A 258 -7.11 -34.12 -7.58
CA LEU A 258 -8.20 -34.57 -6.71
C LEU A 258 -9.57 -34.50 -7.39
N GLU A 259 -9.73 -33.56 -8.33
CA GLU A 259 -10.95 -33.38 -9.11
C GLU A 259 -10.64 -33.20 -10.59
N ILE A 260 -11.65 -33.39 -11.43
CA ILE A 260 -11.58 -33.10 -12.87
C ILE A 260 -12.23 -31.75 -13.09
N LEU A 261 -11.49 -30.85 -13.74
CA LEU A 261 -11.99 -29.51 -14.03
C LEU A 261 -13.17 -29.59 -15.01
N ASP A 262 -14.32 -29.06 -14.58
CA ASP A 262 -15.52 -28.97 -15.46
C ASP A 262 -15.41 -27.70 -16.33
N GLU A 263 -14.83 -27.86 -17.52
CA GLU A 263 -14.69 -26.77 -18.50
C GLU A 263 -16.04 -26.25 -19.04
N THR A 264 -17.16 -26.93 -18.75
CA THR A 264 -18.49 -26.45 -19.14
C THR A 264 -19.07 -25.43 -18.14
N ASN A 265 -18.50 -25.36 -16.94
CA ASN A 265 -18.90 -24.38 -15.94
C ASN A 265 -18.39 -22.99 -16.36
N HIS A 266 -19.33 -22.06 -16.53
CA HIS A 266 -19.02 -20.70 -16.98
C HIS A 266 -18.12 -19.91 -16.02
N VAL A 267 -18.22 -20.15 -14.69
CA VAL A 267 -17.34 -19.50 -13.69
C VAL A 267 -15.92 -20.04 -13.80
N ILE A 268 -15.75 -21.35 -13.95
CA ILE A 268 -14.44 -21.98 -14.18
C ILE A 268 -13.80 -21.45 -15.47
N THR A 269 -14.59 -21.40 -16.56
CA THR A 269 -14.09 -20.85 -17.84
C THR A 269 -13.66 -19.39 -17.69
N PHE A 270 -14.41 -18.61 -16.90
CA PHE A 270 -14.05 -17.23 -16.62
C PHE A 270 -12.77 -17.12 -15.76
N ILE A 271 -12.63 -17.95 -14.70
CA ILE A 271 -11.39 -18.03 -13.89
C ILE A 271 -10.18 -18.33 -14.78
N VAL A 272 -10.27 -19.34 -15.63
CA VAL A 272 -9.18 -19.69 -16.59
C VAL A 272 -8.88 -18.55 -17.57
N SER A 273 -9.85 -17.69 -17.87
CA SER A 273 -9.59 -16.51 -18.70
C SER A 273 -8.84 -15.41 -17.96
N LEU A 274 -9.06 -15.27 -16.64
CA LEU A 274 -8.33 -14.31 -15.80
C LEU A 274 -6.84 -14.66 -15.67
N ASP A 275 -6.50 -15.94 -15.68
CA ASP A 275 -5.10 -16.41 -15.63
C ASP A 275 -4.27 -16.05 -16.88
N LYS A 276 -4.90 -15.56 -17.94
CA LYS A 276 -4.23 -15.22 -19.21
C LYS A 276 -3.93 -13.74 -19.36
N GLU A 277 -4.45 -12.92 -18.44
CA GLU A 277 -4.22 -11.47 -18.37
C GLU A 277 -2.98 -11.12 -17.52
#